data_fb00c157417a57190f50b47a4bf8a0e6
#
_entry.id   fb00c157417a57190f50b47a4bf8a0e6
#
_cell.length_a   1.000
_cell.length_b   1.000
_cell.length_c   1.000
_cell.angle_alpha   90.00
_cell.angle_beta   90.00
_cell.angle_gamma   90.00
#
_symmetry.space_group_name_H-M   'P 1'
#
loop_
_entity.id
_entity.type
_entity.pdbx_description
1 polymer ?
#
loop_
_entity_poly.entity_id
_entity_poly.type
_entity_poly.pdbx_seq_one_letter_code
_entity_poly.pdbx_strand_id
1 'polypeptide(L)'
;MRIRHDDTLLFIGDSITDAGRDRADAASLGAGYVHEIARTLRDRAAEGPGPRVINRGISGNRVYDLETRWTTDVIDHRPTVVTVKIGINDTWRHYDSGLASPVDVFEACLDGLLADTARGLPARLVVITPFLLPVAPEQESWFEDLAPRTDAVLRAAANNGAQVVRADHVMARAVRERTPAELARDGVHPTPLGHRLIADAWLAVVDPAAGPRG
;
A
#
# COMPACT_ATOMS: atom_id res chain seq x y z
N MET A 1 7.54 5.11 -15.77
CA MET A 1 8.23 3.79 -15.68
C MET A 1 7.32 2.77 -16.33
N ARG A 2 7.81 1.64 -16.85
CA ARG A 2 6.98 0.60 -17.47
C ARG A 2 7.19 -0.72 -16.74
N ILE A 3 6.11 -1.43 -16.43
CA ILE A 3 6.17 -2.79 -15.89
C ILE A 3 6.47 -3.75 -17.03
N ARG A 4 7.43 -4.66 -16.79
CA ARG A 4 7.89 -5.64 -17.76
C ARG A 4 7.34 -7.03 -17.39
N HIS A 5 7.29 -7.93 -18.36
CA HIS A 5 6.80 -9.30 -18.14
C HIS A 5 7.70 -10.13 -17.22
N ASP A 6 8.98 -9.77 -17.11
CA ASP A 6 9.98 -10.39 -16.26
C ASP A 6 10.11 -9.73 -14.87
N ASP A 7 9.30 -8.69 -14.58
CA ASP A 7 9.26 -8.06 -13.27
C ASP A 7 8.63 -8.99 -12.20
N THR A 8 9.15 -8.89 -10.99
CA THR A 8 8.52 -9.43 -9.78
C THR A 8 8.04 -8.27 -8.93
N LEU A 9 6.73 -8.12 -8.82
CA LEU A 9 6.07 -7.08 -8.04
C LEU A 9 5.71 -7.63 -6.67
N LEU A 10 6.23 -7.05 -5.61
CA LEU A 10 5.92 -7.43 -4.25
C LEU A 10 5.17 -6.30 -3.55
N PHE A 11 4.05 -6.65 -2.92
CA PHE A 11 3.22 -5.75 -2.14
C PHE A 11 3.24 -6.19 -0.68
N ILE A 12 3.65 -5.29 0.21
CA ILE A 12 3.71 -5.53 1.66
C ILE A 12 2.96 -4.43 2.41
N GLY A 13 2.33 -4.78 3.51
CA GLY A 13 1.55 -3.84 4.32
C GLY A 13 0.59 -4.53 5.27
N ASP A 14 -0.48 -3.82 5.56
CA ASP A 14 -1.54 -4.15 6.51
C ASP A 14 -2.73 -4.92 5.89
N SER A 15 -3.91 -4.83 6.54
CA SER A 15 -5.18 -5.45 6.10
C SER A 15 -5.64 -4.99 4.73
N ILE A 16 -5.32 -3.77 4.32
CA ILE A 16 -5.73 -3.24 3.02
C ILE A 16 -4.92 -3.91 1.89
N THR A 17 -3.67 -4.30 2.16
CA THR A 17 -2.85 -5.09 1.25
C THR A 17 -3.20 -6.57 1.33
N ASP A 18 -3.43 -7.12 2.53
CA ASP A 18 -3.88 -8.50 2.77
C ASP A 18 -5.18 -8.79 2.00
N ALA A 19 -6.20 -7.98 2.22
CA ALA A 19 -7.52 -8.07 1.58
C ALA A 19 -8.07 -9.50 1.52
N GLY A 20 -7.91 -10.26 2.61
CA GLY A 20 -8.42 -11.62 2.75
C GLY A 20 -7.65 -12.67 1.95
N ARG A 21 -6.36 -12.45 1.68
CA ARG A 21 -5.53 -13.47 1.03
C ARG A 21 -5.44 -14.74 1.88
N ASP A 22 -5.41 -15.89 1.25
CA ASP A 22 -5.06 -17.15 1.90
C ASP A 22 -3.54 -17.19 2.15
N ARG A 23 -3.15 -17.17 3.42
CA ARG A 23 -1.73 -17.16 3.82
C ARG A 23 -1.05 -18.52 3.66
N ALA A 24 -1.82 -19.60 3.54
CA ALA A 24 -1.32 -20.93 3.24
C ALA A 24 -1.01 -21.12 1.76
N ASP A 25 -1.66 -20.32 0.89
CA ASP A 25 -1.38 -20.29 -0.55
C ASP A 25 -0.47 -19.10 -0.89
N ALA A 26 0.78 -19.39 -1.23
CA ALA A 26 1.77 -18.39 -1.62
C ALA A 26 1.40 -17.60 -2.90
N ALA A 27 0.48 -18.13 -3.71
CA ALA A 27 -0.03 -17.48 -4.93
C ALA A 27 -1.26 -16.59 -4.66
N SER A 28 -1.85 -16.67 -3.46
CA SER A 28 -3.03 -15.89 -3.13
C SER A 28 -2.72 -14.39 -3.08
N LEU A 29 -3.46 -13.63 -3.88
CA LEU A 29 -3.35 -12.17 -3.95
C LEU A 29 -4.43 -11.45 -3.12
N GLY A 30 -5.35 -12.20 -2.50
CA GLY A 30 -6.54 -11.63 -1.87
C GLY A 30 -7.56 -11.12 -2.88
N ALA A 31 -8.49 -10.28 -2.41
CA ALA A 31 -9.56 -9.69 -3.23
C ALA A 31 -9.47 -8.15 -3.33
N GLY A 32 -8.28 -7.59 -3.04
CA GLY A 32 -8.06 -6.14 -2.98
C GLY A 32 -7.31 -5.58 -4.18
N TYR A 33 -6.71 -4.41 -3.96
CA TYR A 33 -6.01 -3.65 -5.00
C TYR A 33 -4.85 -4.43 -5.64
N VAL A 34 -4.17 -5.31 -4.89
CA VAL A 34 -3.09 -6.17 -5.42
C VAL A 34 -3.63 -7.11 -6.50
N HIS A 35 -4.79 -7.73 -6.25
CA HIS A 35 -5.48 -8.58 -7.22
C HIS A 35 -5.88 -7.78 -8.47
N GLU A 36 -6.45 -6.58 -8.30
CA GLU A 36 -6.88 -5.71 -9.41
C GLU A 36 -5.69 -5.28 -10.28
N ILE A 37 -4.57 -4.93 -9.68
CA ILE A 37 -3.32 -4.62 -10.40
C ILE A 37 -2.85 -5.84 -11.19
N ALA A 38 -2.75 -7.00 -10.54
CA ALA A 38 -2.28 -8.23 -11.18
C ALA A 38 -3.18 -8.63 -12.35
N ARG A 39 -4.51 -8.55 -12.19
CA ARG A 39 -5.49 -8.79 -13.24
C ARG A 39 -5.28 -7.85 -14.42
N THR A 40 -5.18 -6.55 -14.15
CA THR A 40 -5.00 -5.54 -15.19
C THR A 40 -3.70 -5.71 -15.97
N LEU A 41 -2.60 -6.02 -15.28
CA LEU A 41 -1.30 -6.26 -15.93
C LEU A 41 -1.30 -7.54 -16.78
N ARG A 42 -1.99 -8.57 -16.34
CA ARG A 42 -2.19 -9.82 -17.09
C ARG A 42 -3.02 -9.59 -18.35
N ASP A 43 -4.16 -8.89 -18.21
CA ASP A 43 -5.07 -8.59 -19.32
C ASP A 43 -4.39 -7.71 -20.40
N ARG A 44 -3.36 -6.95 -20.01
CA ARG A 44 -2.55 -6.11 -20.92
C ARG A 44 -1.36 -6.82 -21.53
N ALA A 45 -0.95 -7.93 -20.98
CA ALA A 45 0.12 -8.73 -21.57
C ALA A 45 -0.39 -9.29 -22.90
N ALA A 46 0.17 -8.77 -24.02
CA ALA A 46 -0.23 -9.18 -25.36
C ALA A 46 0.10 -10.67 -25.62
N GLU A 47 1.18 -11.15 -25.03
CA GLU A 47 1.64 -12.55 -25.05
C GLU A 47 2.32 -12.89 -23.71
N GLY A 48 2.01 -14.05 -23.14
CA GLY A 48 2.67 -14.56 -21.95
C GLY A 48 1.94 -14.27 -20.60
N PRO A 49 2.52 -14.75 -19.49
CA PRO A 49 1.82 -14.79 -18.19
C PRO A 49 1.77 -13.44 -17.46
N GLY A 50 2.38 -12.37 -18.00
CA GLY A 50 2.55 -11.10 -17.29
C GLY A 50 3.60 -11.17 -16.17
N PRO A 51 3.78 -10.08 -15.39
CA PRO A 51 4.72 -10.05 -14.28
C PRO A 51 4.30 -10.98 -13.15
N ARG A 52 5.28 -11.48 -12.39
CA ARG A 52 5.00 -12.20 -11.14
C ARG A 52 4.54 -11.20 -10.08
N VAL A 53 3.41 -11.48 -9.42
CA VAL A 53 2.88 -10.64 -8.33
C VAL A 53 2.86 -11.43 -7.03
N ILE A 54 3.33 -10.82 -5.95
CA ILE A 54 3.41 -11.41 -4.61
C ILE A 54 2.72 -10.47 -3.63
N ASN A 55 1.76 -11.01 -2.85
CA ASN A 55 1.12 -10.28 -1.77
C ASN A 55 1.65 -10.76 -0.41
N ARG A 56 2.23 -9.82 0.36
CA ARG A 56 2.74 -10.02 1.72
C ARG A 56 2.03 -9.11 2.73
N GLY A 57 0.81 -8.69 2.44
CA GLY A 57 -0.06 -8.03 3.41
C GLY A 57 -0.40 -8.94 4.59
N ILE A 58 -0.46 -8.37 5.80
CA ILE A 58 -0.93 -9.03 7.02
C ILE A 58 -1.82 -8.06 7.78
N SER A 59 -3.08 -8.45 7.98
CA SER A 59 -4.07 -7.65 8.70
C SER A 59 -3.58 -7.26 10.10
N GLY A 60 -3.77 -5.98 10.46
CA GLY A 60 -3.40 -5.45 11.76
C GLY A 60 -1.96 -4.94 11.86
N ASN A 61 -1.09 -5.23 10.86
CA ASN A 61 0.31 -4.82 10.94
C ASN A 61 0.48 -3.30 11.03
N ARG A 62 1.42 -2.90 11.87
CA ARG A 62 2.03 -1.58 11.98
C ARG A 62 3.42 -1.61 11.35
N VAL A 63 4.10 -0.47 11.30
CA VAL A 63 5.45 -0.40 10.72
C VAL A 63 6.45 -1.33 11.41
N TYR A 64 6.37 -1.47 12.74
CA TYR A 64 7.23 -2.35 13.53
C TYR A 64 7.06 -3.84 13.19
N ASP A 65 5.84 -4.24 12.81
CA ASP A 65 5.57 -5.61 12.40
C ASP A 65 6.20 -5.91 11.03
N LEU A 66 6.29 -4.91 10.14
CA LEU A 66 7.02 -5.05 8.88
C LEU A 66 8.51 -5.27 9.13
N GLU A 67 9.10 -4.54 10.07
CA GLU A 67 10.52 -4.65 10.42
C GLU A 67 10.89 -6.10 10.79
N THR A 68 10.07 -6.76 11.61
CA THR A 68 10.34 -8.13 12.07
C THR A 68 10.36 -9.19 10.98
N ARG A 69 9.68 -8.93 9.85
CA ARG A 69 9.52 -9.88 8.75
C ARG A 69 10.08 -9.39 7.41
N TRP A 70 10.78 -8.24 7.42
CA TRP A 70 11.23 -7.61 6.18
C TRP A 70 12.15 -8.49 5.34
N THR A 71 13.13 -9.15 5.98
CA THR A 71 14.05 -10.04 5.30
C THR A 71 13.31 -11.18 4.60
N THR A 72 12.46 -11.91 5.32
CA THR A 72 11.75 -13.09 4.79
C THR A 72 10.67 -12.73 3.79
N ASP A 73 9.98 -11.60 4.01
CA ASP A 73 8.82 -11.24 3.20
C ASP A 73 9.14 -10.27 2.05
N VAL A 74 10.34 -9.66 2.04
CA VAL A 74 10.76 -8.76 0.96
C VAL A 74 12.09 -9.19 0.36
N ILE A 75 13.16 -9.19 1.15
CA ILE A 75 14.53 -9.35 0.62
C ILE A 75 14.73 -10.71 -0.03
N ASP A 76 14.29 -11.79 0.62
CA ASP A 76 14.46 -13.17 0.14
C ASP A 76 13.71 -13.45 -1.17
N HIS A 77 12.67 -12.67 -1.47
CA HIS A 77 11.91 -12.77 -2.73
C HIS A 77 12.60 -12.12 -3.92
N ARG A 78 13.63 -11.30 -3.70
CA ARG A 78 14.38 -10.55 -4.72
C ARG A 78 13.46 -9.85 -5.73
N PRO A 79 12.48 -9.05 -5.27
CA PRO A 79 11.57 -8.35 -6.16
C PRO A 79 12.27 -7.28 -6.99
N THR A 80 11.72 -6.95 -8.16
CA THR A 80 12.16 -5.81 -8.98
C THR A 80 11.36 -4.54 -8.68
N VAL A 81 10.18 -4.69 -8.05
CA VAL A 81 9.35 -3.59 -7.55
C VAL A 81 8.83 -3.96 -6.17
N VAL A 82 9.06 -3.10 -5.19
CA VAL A 82 8.50 -3.24 -3.84
C VAL A 82 7.49 -2.11 -3.60
N THR A 83 6.26 -2.49 -3.27
CA THR A 83 5.21 -1.55 -2.88
C THR A 83 4.88 -1.71 -1.40
N VAL A 84 4.99 -0.62 -0.64
CA VAL A 84 4.68 -0.58 0.80
C VAL A 84 3.43 0.26 1.05
N LYS A 85 2.46 -0.29 1.78
CA LYS A 85 1.30 0.45 2.29
C LYS A 85 1.13 0.17 3.77
N ILE A 86 1.41 1.16 4.62
CA ILE A 86 1.41 1.03 6.09
C ILE A 86 1.06 2.38 6.75
N GLY A 87 0.69 2.37 8.01
CA GLY A 87 0.56 3.54 8.87
C GLY A 87 -0.84 3.77 9.45
N ILE A 88 -1.89 3.21 8.84
CA ILE A 88 -3.25 3.40 9.38
C ILE A 88 -3.44 2.66 10.72
N ASN A 89 -2.84 1.47 10.90
CA ASN A 89 -2.93 0.76 12.17
C ASN A 89 -2.06 1.39 13.26
N ASP A 90 -0.99 2.10 12.90
CA ASP A 90 -0.20 2.89 13.83
C ASP A 90 -1.06 4.00 14.45
N THR A 91 -1.88 4.67 13.64
CA THR A 91 -2.89 5.64 14.07
C THR A 91 -4.03 4.94 14.81
N TRP A 92 -4.66 3.93 14.22
CA TRP A 92 -5.81 3.27 14.80
C TRP A 92 -5.54 2.74 16.21
N ARG A 93 -4.42 2.04 16.41
CA ARG A 93 -4.05 1.47 17.71
C ARG A 93 -3.72 2.51 18.77
N HIS A 94 -3.35 3.71 18.36
CA HIS A 94 -3.25 4.84 19.29
C HIS A 94 -4.62 5.17 19.90
N TYR A 95 -5.68 5.23 19.09
CA TYR A 95 -7.02 5.64 19.52
C TYR A 95 -7.84 4.53 20.16
N ASP A 96 -7.73 3.28 19.71
CA ASP A 96 -8.55 2.17 20.24
C ASP A 96 -7.91 1.45 21.43
N SER A 97 -6.59 1.42 21.50
CA SER A 97 -5.85 0.60 22.47
C SER A 97 -4.78 1.38 23.24
N GLY A 98 -4.62 2.67 22.99
CA GLY A 98 -3.59 3.50 23.63
C GLY A 98 -2.15 3.07 23.30
N LEU A 99 -1.95 2.31 22.23
CA LEU A 99 -0.61 1.85 21.84
C LEU A 99 0.16 2.99 21.22
N ALA A 100 1.27 3.36 21.86
CA ALA A 100 2.14 4.40 21.34
C ALA A 100 2.80 3.96 20.02
N SER A 101 2.78 4.86 19.05
CA SER A 101 3.52 4.78 17.80
C SER A 101 3.99 6.20 17.42
N PRO A 102 5.03 6.74 18.08
CA PRO A 102 5.52 8.08 17.81
C PRO A 102 5.87 8.23 16.32
N VAL A 103 5.49 9.37 15.73
CA VAL A 103 5.62 9.60 14.28
C VAL A 103 7.09 9.59 13.83
N ASP A 104 7.99 10.12 14.63
CA ASP A 104 9.44 10.11 14.37
C ASP A 104 10.01 8.69 14.37
N VAL A 105 9.58 7.84 15.29
CA VAL A 105 9.99 6.42 15.32
C VAL A 105 9.39 5.65 14.14
N PHE A 106 8.13 5.91 13.82
CA PHE A 106 7.49 5.36 12.62
C PHE A 106 8.26 5.74 11.35
N GLU A 107 8.62 7.04 11.20
CA GLU A 107 9.37 7.54 10.07
C GLU A 107 10.74 6.87 9.96
N ALA A 108 11.50 6.83 11.07
CA ALA A 108 12.82 6.22 11.10
C ALA A 108 12.78 4.72 10.73
N CYS A 109 11.76 3.99 11.22
CA CYS A 109 11.55 2.58 10.88
C CYS A 109 11.25 2.41 9.38
N LEU A 110 10.27 3.16 8.84
CA LEU A 110 9.92 3.07 7.42
C LEU A 110 11.08 3.47 6.51
N ASP A 111 11.77 4.56 6.84
CA ASP A 111 12.94 5.03 6.10
C ASP A 111 14.04 3.96 6.07
N GLY A 112 14.33 3.34 7.22
CA GLY A 112 15.29 2.23 7.34
C GLY A 112 14.95 1.05 6.44
N LEU A 113 13.68 0.60 6.42
CA LEU A 113 13.21 -0.50 5.59
C LEU A 113 13.35 -0.21 4.09
N LEU A 114 13.01 1.01 3.67
CA LEU A 114 13.18 1.43 2.29
C LEU A 114 14.66 1.51 1.90
N ALA A 115 15.50 2.08 2.78
CA ALA A 115 16.93 2.18 2.58
C ALA A 115 17.62 0.81 2.51
N ASP A 116 17.22 -0.16 3.36
CA ASP A 116 17.74 -1.53 3.33
C ASP A 116 17.40 -2.22 1.99
N THR A 117 16.18 -1.99 1.50
CA THR A 117 15.77 -2.51 0.20
C THR A 117 16.58 -1.90 -0.93
N ALA A 118 16.74 -0.57 -0.93
CA ALA A 118 17.50 0.13 -1.98
C ALA A 118 18.99 -0.27 -2.01
N ARG A 119 19.58 -0.59 -0.84
CA ARG A 119 20.97 -1.06 -0.74
C ARG A 119 21.12 -2.53 -1.14
N GLY A 120 20.14 -3.36 -0.79
CA GLY A 120 20.24 -4.81 -0.95
C GLY A 120 19.74 -5.34 -2.29
N LEU A 121 18.90 -4.58 -3.00
CA LEU A 121 18.21 -5.03 -4.20
C LEU A 121 18.18 -3.94 -5.29
N PRO A 122 18.28 -4.29 -6.56
CA PRO A 122 18.04 -3.37 -7.67
C PRO A 122 16.52 -3.11 -7.86
N ALA A 123 15.79 -2.96 -6.76
CA ALA A 123 14.35 -2.83 -6.76
C ALA A 123 13.91 -1.36 -6.84
N ARG A 124 12.84 -1.13 -7.58
CA ARG A 124 12.12 0.15 -7.60
C ARG A 124 11.18 0.20 -6.41
N LEU A 125 11.20 1.30 -5.67
CA LEU A 125 10.38 1.48 -4.49
C LEU A 125 9.12 2.27 -4.80
N VAL A 126 8.02 1.84 -4.25
CA VAL A 126 6.72 2.52 -4.30
C VAL A 126 6.14 2.56 -2.89
N VAL A 127 5.64 3.70 -2.47
CA VAL A 127 4.86 3.81 -1.24
C VAL A 127 3.44 4.25 -1.57
N ILE A 128 2.46 3.68 -0.87
CA ILE A 128 1.06 4.10 -0.93
C ILE A 128 0.74 4.78 0.39
N THR A 129 0.31 6.04 0.35
CA THR A 129 -0.04 6.78 1.57
C THR A 129 -1.19 6.12 2.32
N PRO A 130 -1.17 6.10 3.66
CA PRO A 130 -2.35 5.74 4.44
C PRO A 130 -3.48 6.76 4.18
N PHE A 131 -4.73 6.35 4.39
CA PHE A 131 -5.89 7.22 4.28
C PHE A 131 -6.93 6.86 5.35
N LEU A 132 -7.83 7.79 5.59
CA LEU A 132 -9.01 7.64 6.42
C LEU A 132 -10.16 8.37 5.77
N LEU A 133 -11.34 7.75 5.75
CA LEU A 133 -12.61 8.38 5.35
C LEU A 133 -13.58 8.29 6.53
N PRO A 134 -13.64 9.27 7.42
CA PRO A 134 -14.45 9.19 8.63
C PRO A 134 -15.89 8.79 8.34
N VAL A 135 -16.38 7.75 9.02
CA VAL A 135 -17.76 7.28 9.00
C VAL A 135 -18.42 7.43 10.36
N ALA A 136 -17.63 7.81 11.38
CA ALA A 136 -18.06 8.08 12.73
C ALA A 136 -17.35 9.33 13.28
N PRO A 137 -18.02 10.16 14.13
CA PRO A 137 -17.46 11.43 14.58
C PRO A 137 -16.09 11.31 15.30
N GLU A 138 -15.88 10.23 16.03
CA GLU A 138 -14.63 9.97 16.75
C GLU A 138 -13.42 9.78 15.83
N GLN A 139 -13.64 9.37 14.59
CA GLN A 139 -12.57 9.20 13.61
C GLN A 139 -12.01 10.53 13.09
N GLU A 140 -12.73 11.63 13.25
CA GLU A 140 -12.24 12.94 12.84
C GLU A 140 -10.96 13.33 13.61
N SER A 141 -10.87 12.98 14.89
CA SER A 141 -9.68 13.24 15.70
C SER A 141 -8.45 12.45 15.24
N TRP A 142 -8.65 11.34 14.50
CA TRP A 142 -7.51 10.52 14.04
C TRP A 142 -6.61 11.26 13.06
N PHE A 143 -7.10 12.32 12.42
CA PHE A 143 -6.27 13.15 11.54
C PHE A 143 -5.16 13.89 12.28
N GLU A 144 -5.29 14.13 13.60
CA GLU A 144 -4.23 14.72 14.40
C GLU A 144 -2.96 13.86 14.43
N ASP A 145 -3.11 12.53 14.37
CA ASP A 145 -2.00 11.57 14.26
C ASP A 145 -1.73 11.15 12.81
N LEU A 146 -2.75 10.92 12.00
CA LEU A 146 -2.61 10.41 10.63
C LEU A 146 -1.96 11.41 9.68
N ALA A 147 -2.23 12.71 9.82
CA ALA A 147 -1.68 13.71 8.92
C ALA A 147 -0.14 13.81 9.04
N PRO A 148 0.45 14.00 10.25
CA PRO A 148 1.91 13.98 10.38
C PRO A 148 2.54 12.63 10.02
N ARG A 149 1.81 11.52 10.17
CA ARG A 149 2.27 10.19 9.73
C ARG A 149 2.29 10.07 8.22
N THR A 150 1.30 10.63 7.53
CA THR A 150 1.30 10.72 6.06
C THR A 150 2.50 11.53 5.57
N ASP A 151 2.80 12.65 6.24
CA ASP A 151 3.98 13.45 5.91
C ASP A 151 5.29 12.67 6.14
N ALA A 152 5.36 11.85 7.19
CA ALA A 152 6.49 10.95 7.45
C ALA A 152 6.67 9.92 6.31
N VAL A 153 5.57 9.34 5.82
CA VAL A 153 5.60 8.44 4.64
C VAL A 153 6.17 9.17 3.41
N LEU A 154 5.78 10.42 3.20
CA LEU A 154 6.26 11.21 2.05
C LEU A 154 7.76 11.54 2.19
N ARG A 155 8.23 11.86 3.39
CA ARG A 155 9.66 12.11 3.64
C ARG A 155 10.49 10.85 3.45
N ALA A 156 10.08 9.71 4.03
CA ALA A 156 10.77 8.43 3.84
C ALA A 156 10.82 8.04 2.34
N ALA A 157 9.73 8.27 1.60
CA ALA A 157 9.71 8.05 0.15
C ALA A 157 10.73 8.93 -0.57
N ALA A 158 10.78 10.23 -0.26
CA ALA A 158 11.71 11.18 -0.88
C ALA A 158 13.17 10.82 -0.60
N ASN A 159 13.50 10.47 0.65
CA ASN A 159 14.84 10.08 1.06
C ASN A 159 15.37 8.86 0.29
N ASN A 160 14.47 7.96 -0.11
CA ASN A 160 14.82 6.68 -0.76
C ASN A 160 14.48 6.64 -2.26
N GLY A 161 14.08 7.75 -2.85
CA GLY A 161 13.73 7.83 -4.27
C GLY A 161 12.51 6.98 -4.66
N ALA A 162 11.61 6.69 -3.70
CA ALA A 162 10.42 5.91 -3.94
C ALA A 162 9.34 6.73 -4.68
N GLN A 163 8.63 6.09 -5.60
CA GLN A 163 7.43 6.66 -6.19
C GLN A 163 6.29 6.68 -5.16
N VAL A 164 5.45 7.70 -5.21
CA VAL A 164 4.35 7.86 -4.25
C VAL A 164 3.01 7.73 -4.94
N VAL A 165 2.18 6.83 -4.43
CA VAL A 165 0.76 6.70 -4.77
C VAL A 165 -0.05 7.37 -3.66
N ARG A 166 -0.65 8.53 -3.96
CA ARG A 166 -1.43 9.34 -3.01
C ARG A 166 -2.84 8.79 -2.83
N ALA A 167 -2.95 7.62 -2.14
CA ALA A 167 -4.26 7.02 -1.86
C ALA A 167 -5.14 7.94 -1.00
N ASP A 168 -4.56 8.71 -0.08
CA ASP A 168 -5.24 9.75 0.68
C ASP A 168 -5.94 10.78 -0.23
N HIS A 169 -5.25 11.31 -1.24
CA HIS A 169 -5.84 12.26 -2.19
C HIS A 169 -6.88 11.60 -3.11
N VAL A 170 -6.62 10.38 -3.56
CA VAL A 170 -7.55 9.62 -4.42
C VAL A 170 -8.86 9.40 -3.70
N MET A 171 -8.81 8.94 -2.45
CA MET A 171 -9.99 8.69 -1.63
C MET A 171 -10.70 9.98 -1.23
N ALA A 172 -9.97 11.03 -0.83
CA ALA A 172 -10.52 12.35 -0.53
C ALA A 172 -11.21 13.00 -1.75
N ARG A 173 -10.71 12.73 -2.95
CA ARG A 173 -11.38 13.18 -4.18
C ARG A 173 -12.66 12.39 -4.45
N ALA A 174 -12.64 11.09 -4.26
CA ALA A 174 -13.77 10.21 -4.55
C ALA A 174 -15.00 10.50 -3.66
N VAL A 175 -14.80 10.95 -2.40
CA VAL A 175 -15.92 11.33 -1.50
C VAL A 175 -16.67 12.58 -1.95
N ARG A 176 -16.22 13.29 -2.97
CA ARG A 176 -17.00 14.39 -3.57
C ARG A 176 -18.21 13.88 -4.36
N GLU A 177 -18.17 12.62 -4.81
CA GLU A 177 -19.18 12.00 -5.66
C GLU A 177 -19.77 10.73 -5.01
N ARG A 178 -19.20 10.28 -3.90
CA ARG A 178 -19.56 9.05 -3.20
C ARG A 178 -19.58 9.28 -1.69
N THR A 179 -20.33 8.50 -0.96
CA THR A 179 -20.25 8.53 0.50
C THR A 179 -18.97 7.81 0.98
N PRO A 180 -18.42 8.17 2.14
CA PRO A 180 -17.29 7.46 2.74
C PRO A 180 -17.51 5.93 2.81
N ALA A 181 -18.70 5.48 3.23
CA ALA A 181 -19.05 4.06 3.37
C ALA A 181 -19.10 3.29 2.05
N GLU A 182 -19.37 3.95 0.91
CA GLU A 182 -19.28 3.31 -0.41
C GLU A 182 -17.83 3.04 -0.82
N LEU A 183 -16.87 3.77 -0.24
CA LEU A 183 -15.43 3.65 -0.55
C LEU A 183 -14.70 2.81 0.51
N ALA A 184 -15.01 3.01 1.79
CA ALA A 184 -14.47 2.28 2.93
C ALA A 184 -15.56 2.21 4.02
N ARG A 185 -16.11 1.00 4.28
CA ARG A 185 -17.30 0.84 5.14
C ARG A 185 -17.10 1.30 6.57
N ASP A 186 -15.92 1.12 7.10
CA ASP A 186 -15.52 1.53 8.46
C ASP A 186 -14.56 2.74 8.45
N GLY A 187 -14.42 3.37 7.30
CA GLY A 187 -13.51 4.49 7.09
C GLY A 187 -12.08 4.10 6.75
N VAL A 188 -11.69 2.85 6.97
CA VAL A 188 -10.31 2.33 6.80
C VAL A 188 -10.22 1.27 5.72
N HIS A 189 -11.08 0.25 5.77
CA HIS A 189 -11.02 -0.90 4.86
C HIS A 189 -11.79 -0.62 3.57
N PRO A 190 -11.09 -0.56 2.40
CA PRO A 190 -11.73 -0.26 1.13
C PRO A 190 -12.77 -1.30 0.76
N THR A 191 -13.86 -0.84 0.17
CA THR A 191 -14.79 -1.67 -0.58
C THR A 191 -14.13 -2.12 -1.90
N PRO A 192 -14.76 -3.01 -2.69
CA PRO A 192 -14.25 -3.32 -4.03
C PRO A 192 -14.04 -2.07 -4.91
N LEU A 193 -14.88 -1.04 -4.76
CA LEU A 193 -14.71 0.23 -5.45
C LEU A 193 -13.46 0.97 -4.94
N GLY A 194 -13.29 1.09 -3.62
CA GLY A 194 -12.11 1.72 -3.03
C GLY A 194 -10.81 1.02 -3.42
N HIS A 195 -10.78 -0.31 -3.42
CA HIS A 195 -9.62 -1.07 -3.89
C HIS A 195 -9.30 -0.81 -5.36
N ARG A 196 -10.31 -0.68 -6.23
CA ARG A 196 -10.12 -0.37 -7.64
C ARG A 196 -9.50 1.00 -7.83
N LEU A 197 -9.97 2.01 -7.09
CA LEU A 197 -9.39 3.36 -7.14
C LEU A 197 -7.92 3.38 -6.73
N ILE A 198 -7.54 2.61 -5.71
CA ILE A 198 -6.13 2.47 -5.30
C ILE A 198 -5.32 1.77 -6.40
N ALA A 199 -5.86 0.72 -7.01
CA ALA A 199 -5.20 0.00 -8.10
C ALA A 199 -4.98 0.89 -9.33
N ASP A 200 -6.00 1.65 -9.73
CA ASP A 200 -5.92 2.59 -10.86
C ASP A 200 -4.87 3.68 -10.59
N ALA A 201 -4.84 4.22 -9.37
CA ALA A 201 -3.84 5.20 -8.97
C ALA A 201 -2.41 4.62 -9.00
N TRP A 202 -2.23 3.39 -8.52
CA TRP A 202 -0.95 2.70 -8.59
C TRP A 202 -0.50 2.51 -10.03
N LEU A 203 -1.37 2.01 -10.90
CA LEU A 203 -1.09 1.82 -12.33
C LEU A 203 -0.74 3.14 -13.02
N ALA A 204 -1.45 4.22 -12.71
CA ALA A 204 -1.18 5.54 -13.28
C ALA A 204 0.21 6.09 -12.90
N VAL A 205 0.68 5.82 -11.67
CA VAL A 205 1.99 6.27 -11.18
C VAL A 205 3.12 5.35 -11.66
N VAL A 206 2.92 4.04 -11.54
CA VAL A 206 3.99 3.04 -11.69
C VAL A 206 4.10 2.53 -13.13
N ASP A 207 3.00 2.52 -13.88
CA ASP A 207 2.96 2.13 -15.30
C ASP A 207 2.09 3.08 -16.14
N PRO A 208 2.48 4.35 -16.27
CA PRO A 208 1.64 5.38 -16.91
C PRO A 208 1.35 5.12 -18.40
N ALA A 209 2.13 4.27 -19.08
CA ALA A 209 1.82 3.82 -20.45
C ALA A 209 0.58 2.91 -20.51
N ALA A 210 0.08 2.52 -19.35
CA ALA A 210 -1.06 1.66 -19.14
C ALA A 210 -2.37 2.43 -18.86
N GLY A 211 -2.43 3.71 -19.13
CA GLY A 211 -3.61 4.57 -18.95
C GLY A 211 -4.91 3.93 -19.46
N PRO A 212 -6.08 4.30 -18.91
CA PRO A 212 -7.36 3.76 -19.35
C PRO A 212 -7.50 4.00 -20.86
N ARG A 213 -7.78 2.93 -21.60
CA ARG A 213 -8.32 3.10 -22.96
C ARG A 213 -9.73 3.68 -22.77
N GLY A 214 -9.91 4.90 -23.23
CA GLY A 214 -11.19 5.61 -23.25
C GLY A 214 -12.32 4.80 -23.88
#